data_0ca6316fe85c1bdec90b520a3267e8bf
#
_entry.id   0ca6316fe85c1bdec90b520a3267e8bf
#
_cell.length_a   1.000
_cell.length_b   1.000
_cell.length_c   1.000
_cell.angle_alpha   90.00
_cell.angle_beta   90.00
_cell.angle_gamma   90.00
#
_symmetry.space_group_name_H-M   'P 1'
#
loop_
_entity.id
_entity.type
_entity.pdbx_description
1 polymer ?
#
loop_
_entity_poly.entity_id
_entity_poly.type
_entity_poly.pdbx_seq_one_letter_code
_entity_poly.pdbx_strand_id
1 'polypeptide(L)'
;LDRVNVGFAALSMNEDLGFSPAVFGFGAGIFFVGYILFEIPSNLALQRFGARVWIARIMISWGIVACAMSLVSGATSFYVMRLLLGIAEAGFFPGIILYLTFWFPAAERARIIAMFMAAVPLATVVGGPLSGVLLEMHGAWGLKGWQWLFLVEGVPAIVLGFIALKFLDDKPAHATWLTPDERQALTDTLAAEAEATREIGYAGLGAALTRPSVLALGLLYFLMVVGLYGIGFWMPQVIGSFGLAPLQIGFLTAIPYLFAAVAMVIWGARSDRTGERRWHIALPLLMAAAAFAWSAYSGPLLPTMIALTLATLGFYAAFGPFWSLPTALLTGTGAAAGLALVNSMGNLGGFAGPAIVGVLKEATGSFSAALLFLAGALALGGLMALCFREPGCQAGAG
;
A
#
# COMPACT_ATOMS: atom_id res chain seq x y z
N LEU A 1 1.33 6.16 -7.64
CA LEU A 1 2.12 5.85 -8.83
C LEU A 1 3.56 5.50 -8.45
N ASP A 2 4.32 6.41 -7.88
CA ASP A 2 5.78 6.30 -7.61
C ASP A 2 6.21 5.04 -6.82
N ARG A 3 5.30 4.44 -6.05
CA ARG A 3 5.63 3.23 -5.30
C ARG A 3 5.72 1.99 -6.19
N VAL A 4 4.87 1.88 -7.20
CA VAL A 4 4.75 0.69 -8.06
C VAL A 4 5.35 0.85 -9.46
N ASN A 5 5.67 2.08 -9.87
CA ASN A 5 6.24 2.38 -11.19
C ASN A 5 7.58 1.68 -11.46
N VAL A 6 8.34 1.39 -10.41
CA VAL A 6 9.60 0.63 -10.52
C VAL A 6 9.37 -0.77 -11.15
N GLY A 7 8.18 -1.36 -10.98
CA GLY A 7 7.80 -2.61 -11.63
C GLY A 7 7.71 -2.48 -13.15
N PHE A 8 7.23 -1.33 -13.66
CA PHE A 8 7.22 -1.01 -15.08
C PHE A 8 8.63 -0.64 -15.58
N ALA A 9 9.35 0.19 -14.82
CA ALA A 9 10.74 0.55 -15.15
C ALA A 9 11.60 -0.70 -15.36
N ALA A 10 11.39 -1.74 -14.58
CA ALA A 10 12.11 -3.00 -14.64
C ALA A 10 12.07 -3.70 -16.01
N LEU A 11 11.05 -3.41 -16.84
CA LEU A 11 10.94 -3.99 -18.19
C LEU A 11 12.13 -3.65 -19.10
N SER A 12 12.76 -2.50 -18.89
CA SER A 12 13.96 -2.10 -19.64
C SER A 12 15.13 -1.76 -18.73
N MET A 13 14.90 -1.22 -17.54
CA MET A 13 15.95 -0.83 -16.59
C MET A 13 16.82 -2.01 -16.16
N ASN A 14 16.22 -3.20 -15.95
CA ASN A 14 16.97 -4.38 -15.52
C ASN A 14 18.00 -4.81 -16.57
N GLU A 15 17.64 -4.80 -17.85
CA GLU A 15 18.53 -5.12 -18.95
C GLU A 15 19.60 -4.02 -19.10
N ASP A 16 19.19 -2.75 -19.10
CA ASP A 16 20.08 -1.59 -19.24
C ASP A 16 21.17 -1.50 -18.17
N LEU A 17 20.85 -1.89 -16.94
CA LEU A 17 21.75 -1.78 -15.78
C LEU A 17 22.31 -3.14 -15.32
N GLY A 18 21.98 -4.22 -16.01
CA GLY A 18 22.45 -5.55 -15.69
C GLY A 18 21.92 -6.08 -14.35
N PHE A 19 20.68 -5.76 -13.99
CA PHE A 19 20.10 -6.21 -12.73
C PHE A 19 19.59 -7.65 -12.85
N SER A 20 20.05 -8.51 -11.92
CA SER A 20 19.43 -9.81 -11.74
C SER A 20 18.05 -9.69 -11.07
N PRO A 21 17.18 -10.72 -11.18
CA PRO A 21 15.90 -10.74 -10.47
C PRO A 21 16.04 -10.52 -8.96
N ALA A 22 17.07 -11.08 -8.31
CA ALA A 22 17.31 -10.87 -6.88
C ALA A 22 17.70 -9.42 -6.57
N VAL A 23 18.55 -8.79 -7.39
CA VAL A 23 18.93 -7.37 -7.27
C VAL A 23 17.68 -6.49 -7.37
N PHE A 24 16.83 -6.72 -8.38
CA PHE A 24 15.60 -5.95 -8.52
C PHE A 24 14.64 -6.18 -7.35
N GLY A 25 14.39 -7.43 -6.97
CA GLY A 25 13.47 -7.76 -5.87
C GLY A 25 13.89 -7.18 -4.54
N PHE A 26 15.19 -7.25 -4.20
CA PHE A 26 15.75 -6.63 -3.00
C PHE A 26 15.61 -5.10 -3.05
N GLY A 27 15.97 -4.46 -4.17
CA GLY A 27 15.85 -3.03 -4.34
C GLY A 27 14.42 -2.52 -4.31
N ALA A 28 13.47 -3.25 -4.89
CA ALA A 28 12.04 -2.94 -4.77
C ALA A 28 11.58 -3.00 -3.32
N GLY A 29 12.04 -4.00 -2.56
CA GLY A 29 11.67 -4.21 -1.16
C GLY A 29 12.33 -3.26 -0.18
N ILE A 30 13.60 -2.85 -0.37
CA ILE A 30 14.36 -2.02 0.60
C ILE A 30 13.70 -0.66 0.89
N PHE A 31 12.86 -0.19 -0.01
CA PHE A 31 11.96 0.95 0.20
C PHE A 31 11.20 0.84 1.54
N PHE A 32 10.64 -0.33 1.83
CA PHE A 32 9.85 -0.54 3.04
C PHE A 32 10.69 -0.49 4.31
N VAL A 33 11.96 -0.84 4.26
CA VAL A 33 12.89 -0.70 5.38
C VAL A 33 13.03 0.78 5.75
N GLY A 34 13.30 1.64 4.77
CA GLY A 34 13.36 3.09 4.98
C GLY A 34 12.02 3.64 5.49
N TYR A 35 10.92 3.18 4.90
CA TYR A 35 9.57 3.61 5.28
C TYR A 35 9.27 3.29 6.75
N ILE A 36 9.47 2.04 7.20
CA ILE A 36 9.19 1.59 8.57
C ILE A 36 10.04 2.33 9.60
N LEU A 37 11.33 2.50 9.33
CA LEU A 37 12.25 3.16 10.26
C LEU A 37 11.88 4.62 10.50
N PHE A 38 11.35 5.31 9.50
CA PHE A 38 11.04 6.73 9.56
C PHE A 38 9.55 7.05 9.72
N GLU A 39 8.65 6.06 9.71
CA GLU A 39 7.20 6.27 9.83
C GLU A 39 6.84 6.96 11.17
N ILE A 40 7.34 6.46 12.29
CA ILE A 40 7.09 7.04 13.62
C ILE A 40 7.73 8.43 13.77
N PRO A 41 9.05 8.62 13.50
CA PRO A 41 9.67 9.95 13.52
C PRO A 41 8.95 10.99 12.66
N SER A 42 8.50 10.59 11.47
CA SER A 42 7.79 11.47 10.54
C SER A 42 6.43 11.91 11.09
N ASN A 43 5.68 10.99 11.72
CA ASN A 43 4.40 11.35 12.34
C ASN A 43 4.56 12.26 13.57
N LEU A 44 5.60 12.08 14.37
CA LEU A 44 5.93 12.99 15.46
C LEU A 44 6.29 14.39 14.94
N ALA A 45 7.04 14.44 13.86
CA ALA A 45 7.38 15.69 13.21
C ALA A 45 6.13 16.40 12.62
N LEU A 46 5.18 15.66 12.04
CA LEU A 46 3.90 16.21 11.57
C LEU A 46 3.13 16.90 12.71
N GLN A 47 3.09 16.28 13.89
CA GLN A 47 2.44 16.89 15.06
C GLN A 47 3.15 18.16 15.53
N ARG A 48 4.49 18.20 15.42
CA ARG A 48 5.30 19.35 15.88
C ARG A 48 5.30 20.51 14.90
N PHE A 49 5.42 20.26 13.60
CA PHE A 49 5.60 21.29 12.55
C PHE A 49 4.31 21.66 11.83
N GLY A 50 3.21 20.97 12.11
CA GLY A 50 1.93 21.11 11.43
C GLY A 50 1.81 20.21 10.19
N ALA A 51 0.56 19.86 9.89
CA ALA A 51 0.26 18.91 8.80
C ALA A 51 0.57 19.54 7.43
N ARG A 52 0.22 20.81 7.22
CA ARG A 52 0.46 21.55 5.98
C ARG A 52 1.93 21.49 5.55
N VAL A 53 2.81 21.92 6.45
CA VAL A 53 4.25 22.00 6.17
C VAL A 53 4.85 20.60 6.02
N TRP A 54 4.46 19.67 6.89
CA TRP A 54 5.07 18.36 6.91
C TRP A 54 4.63 17.47 5.76
N ILE A 55 3.33 17.45 5.39
CA ILE A 55 2.81 16.74 4.20
C ILE A 55 3.48 17.29 2.93
N ALA A 56 3.55 18.62 2.79
CA ALA A 56 4.22 19.23 1.65
C ALA A 56 5.70 18.87 1.57
N ARG A 57 6.42 18.87 2.71
CA ARG A 57 7.81 18.42 2.78
C ARG A 57 7.96 16.98 2.30
N ILE A 58 7.07 16.08 2.78
CA ILE A 58 7.07 14.68 2.33
C ILE A 58 6.90 14.63 0.81
N MET A 59 5.90 15.28 0.25
CA MET A 59 5.60 15.24 -1.18
C MET A 59 6.75 15.80 -2.03
N ILE A 60 7.33 16.94 -1.64
CA ILE A 60 8.44 17.55 -2.36
C ILE A 60 9.68 16.66 -2.29
N SER A 61 10.07 16.20 -1.09
CA SER A 61 11.27 15.36 -0.94
C SER A 61 11.13 14.00 -1.64
N TRP A 62 9.97 13.38 -1.52
CA TRP A 62 9.67 12.13 -2.22
C TRP A 62 9.71 12.33 -3.75
N GLY A 63 9.05 13.37 -4.28
CA GLY A 63 9.07 13.66 -5.72
C GLY A 63 10.48 13.93 -6.25
N ILE A 64 11.32 14.66 -5.49
CA ILE A 64 12.73 14.88 -5.86
C ILE A 64 13.50 13.56 -5.93
N VAL A 65 13.36 12.68 -4.92
CA VAL A 65 14.03 11.38 -4.91
C VAL A 65 13.47 10.47 -6.00
N ALA A 66 12.15 10.51 -6.28
CA ALA A 66 11.54 9.78 -7.39
C ALA A 66 12.13 10.22 -8.75
N CYS A 67 12.26 11.52 -8.98
CA CYS A 67 12.94 12.02 -10.19
C CYS A 67 14.41 11.59 -10.22
N ALA A 68 15.13 11.62 -9.09
CA ALA A 68 16.53 11.22 -8.99
C ALA A 68 16.74 9.71 -9.25
N MET A 69 15.70 8.87 -9.16
CA MET A 69 15.75 7.48 -9.62
C MET A 69 16.17 7.37 -11.09
N SER A 70 15.93 8.39 -11.93
CA SER A 70 16.38 8.44 -13.32
C SER A 70 17.92 8.46 -13.47
N LEU A 71 18.65 8.78 -12.40
CA LEU A 71 20.11 8.85 -12.36
C LEU A 71 20.77 7.55 -11.88
N VAL A 72 19.99 6.52 -11.59
CA VAL A 72 20.50 5.23 -11.15
C VAL A 72 21.38 4.61 -12.21
N SER A 73 22.59 4.16 -11.81
CA SER A 73 23.60 3.63 -12.71
C SER A 73 24.08 2.21 -12.36
N GLY A 74 23.54 1.61 -11.29
CA GLY A 74 23.90 0.26 -10.85
C GLY A 74 23.18 -0.14 -9.57
N ALA A 75 23.38 -1.38 -9.11
CA ALA A 75 22.66 -1.95 -7.98
C ALA A 75 22.77 -1.12 -6.68
N THR A 76 23.97 -0.65 -6.35
CA THR A 76 24.18 0.16 -5.12
C THR A 76 23.40 1.46 -5.16
N SER A 77 23.47 2.22 -6.28
CA SER A 77 22.70 3.46 -6.44
C SER A 77 21.19 3.18 -6.42
N PHE A 78 20.75 2.07 -7.00
CA PHE A 78 19.36 1.63 -6.95
C PHE A 78 18.88 1.39 -5.50
N TYR A 79 19.65 0.64 -4.71
CA TYR A 79 19.31 0.39 -3.31
C TYR A 79 19.27 1.66 -2.47
N VAL A 80 20.27 2.53 -2.64
CA VAL A 80 20.33 3.81 -1.91
C VAL A 80 19.13 4.69 -2.27
N MET A 81 18.81 4.85 -3.55
CA MET A 81 17.68 5.67 -3.97
C MET A 81 16.34 5.08 -3.52
N ARG A 82 16.16 3.76 -3.56
CA ARG A 82 14.95 3.10 -3.05
C ARG A 82 14.80 3.26 -1.55
N LEU A 83 15.90 3.15 -0.79
CA LEU A 83 15.89 3.40 0.66
C LEU A 83 15.53 4.87 0.97
N LEU A 84 16.16 5.81 0.26
CA LEU A 84 15.88 7.24 0.42
C LEU A 84 14.44 7.59 0.04
N LEU A 85 13.89 6.95 -0.99
CA LEU A 85 12.49 7.11 -1.38
C LEU A 85 11.55 6.65 -0.26
N GLY A 86 11.85 5.50 0.36
CA GLY A 86 11.11 5.01 1.53
C GLY A 86 11.17 5.98 2.71
N ILE A 87 12.35 6.52 3.02
CA ILE A 87 12.55 7.54 4.07
C ILE A 87 11.77 8.83 3.75
N ALA A 88 11.83 9.29 2.50
CA ALA A 88 11.16 10.52 2.07
C ALA A 88 9.63 10.41 2.12
N GLU A 89 9.07 9.25 1.72
CA GLU A 89 7.62 8.96 1.73
C GLU A 89 7.09 8.58 3.12
N ALA A 90 7.97 8.22 4.05
CA ALA A 90 7.59 7.73 5.37
C ALA A 90 6.68 8.74 6.10
N GLY A 91 5.59 8.21 6.67
CA GLY A 91 4.61 9.00 7.42
C GLY A 91 3.55 9.70 6.54
N PHE A 92 3.61 9.61 5.20
CA PHE A 92 2.59 10.23 4.35
C PHE A 92 1.20 9.64 4.62
N PHE A 93 1.06 8.32 4.49
CA PHE A 93 -0.24 7.67 4.66
C PHE A 93 -0.83 7.87 6.06
N PRO A 94 -0.14 7.52 7.17
CA PRO A 94 -0.67 7.79 8.51
C PRO A 94 -0.80 9.28 8.80
N GLY A 95 0.04 10.13 8.21
CA GLY A 95 -0.06 11.58 8.31
C GLY A 95 -1.33 12.14 7.67
N ILE A 96 -1.74 11.64 6.51
CA ILE A 96 -3.03 12.00 5.90
C ILE A 96 -4.19 11.52 6.76
N ILE A 97 -4.15 10.28 7.27
CA ILE A 97 -5.19 9.78 8.17
C ILE A 97 -5.32 10.66 9.40
N LEU A 98 -4.19 11.05 10.01
CA LEU A 98 -4.18 11.98 11.14
C LEU A 98 -4.73 13.36 10.74
N TYR A 99 -4.33 13.89 9.59
CA TYR A 99 -4.84 15.18 9.07
C TYR A 99 -6.36 15.15 8.89
N LEU A 100 -6.93 14.06 8.37
CA LEU A 100 -8.36 13.89 8.23
C LEU A 100 -9.09 13.91 9.59
N THR A 101 -8.45 13.50 10.68
CA THR A 101 -9.05 13.61 12.02
C THR A 101 -9.16 15.05 12.50
N PHE A 102 -8.38 15.96 11.96
CA PHE A 102 -8.47 17.39 12.31
C PHE A 102 -9.58 18.12 11.57
N TRP A 103 -10.14 17.51 10.51
CA TRP A 103 -11.12 18.14 9.61
C TRP A 103 -12.49 17.46 9.59
N PHE A 104 -12.54 16.16 9.87
CA PHE A 104 -13.77 15.39 9.73
C PHE A 104 -14.18 14.74 11.05
N PRO A 105 -15.44 14.96 11.50
CA PRO A 105 -16.04 14.23 12.62
C PRO A 105 -16.02 12.71 12.40
N ALA A 106 -16.03 11.93 13.47
CA ALA A 106 -15.94 10.46 13.44
C ALA A 106 -17.01 9.82 12.53
N ALA A 107 -18.20 10.41 12.49
CA ALA A 107 -19.31 9.92 11.67
C ALA A 107 -19.02 9.95 10.16
N GLU A 108 -18.23 10.92 9.67
CA GLU A 108 -17.90 11.06 8.24
C GLU A 108 -16.52 10.50 7.90
N ARG A 109 -15.64 10.40 8.87
CA ARG A 109 -14.22 10.05 8.71
C ARG A 109 -14.03 8.71 7.99
N ALA A 110 -14.81 7.70 8.37
CA ALA A 110 -14.71 6.37 7.75
C ALA A 110 -14.96 6.41 6.24
N ARG A 111 -15.94 7.19 5.79
CA ARG A 111 -16.26 7.38 4.36
C ARG A 111 -15.13 8.08 3.61
N ILE A 112 -14.57 9.14 4.19
CA ILE A 112 -13.48 9.91 3.57
C ILE A 112 -12.20 9.06 3.48
N ILE A 113 -11.86 8.31 4.53
CA ILE A 113 -10.73 7.37 4.50
C ILE A 113 -10.94 6.29 3.44
N ALA A 114 -12.13 5.74 3.30
CA ALA A 114 -12.44 4.75 2.26
C ALA A 114 -12.25 5.32 0.84
N MET A 115 -12.67 6.57 0.60
CA MET A 115 -12.44 7.27 -0.67
C MET A 115 -10.94 7.49 -0.92
N PHE A 116 -10.18 7.87 0.10
CA PHE A 116 -8.73 7.99 -0.01
C PHE A 116 -8.04 6.65 -0.33
N MET A 117 -8.48 5.56 0.33
CA MET A 117 -7.96 4.21 0.08
C MET A 117 -8.25 3.71 -1.34
N ALA A 118 -9.40 4.10 -1.93
CA ALA A 118 -9.75 3.73 -3.30
C ALA A 118 -8.77 4.30 -4.34
N ALA A 119 -8.04 5.37 -4.00
CA ALA A 119 -6.97 5.89 -4.86
C ALA A 119 -5.82 4.89 -5.08
N VAL A 120 -5.61 3.93 -4.16
CA VAL A 120 -4.48 2.98 -4.27
C VAL A 120 -4.60 2.09 -5.51
N PRO A 121 -5.65 1.28 -5.71
CA PRO A 121 -5.79 0.50 -6.94
C PRO A 121 -6.01 1.39 -8.18
N LEU A 122 -6.72 2.52 -8.06
CA LEU A 122 -6.94 3.45 -9.17
C LEU A 122 -5.63 4.09 -9.67
N ALA A 123 -4.67 4.32 -8.79
CA ALA A 123 -3.34 4.78 -9.19
C ALA A 123 -2.66 3.81 -10.18
N THR A 124 -2.80 2.50 -9.98
CA THR A 124 -2.25 1.51 -10.92
C THR A 124 -3.06 1.42 -12.22
N VAL A 125 -4.38 1.61 -12.15
CA VAL A 125 -5.24 1.65 -13.35
C VAL A 125 -4.84 2.78 -14.30
N VAL A 126 -4.52 3.94 -13.76
CA VAL A 126 -4.04 5.10 -14.54
C VAL A 126 -2.55 4.99 -14.85
N GLY A 127 -1.76 4.58 -13.84
CA GLY A 127 -0.30 4.51 -13.93
C GLY A 127 0.19 3.44 -14.90
N GLY A 128 -0.48 2.31 -15.02
CA GLY A 128 -0.08 1.25 -15.95
C GLY A 128 0.00 1.73 -17.41
N PRO A 129 -1.10 2.22 -18.02
CA PRO A 129 -1.05 2.79 -19.35
C PRO A 129 -0.08 3.97 -19.50
N LEU A 130 -0.03 4.87 -18.50
CA LEU A 130 0.91 6.00 -18.51
C LEU A 130 2.37 5.51 -18.53
N SER A 131 2.72 4.58 -17.65
CA SER A 131 4.07 3.99 -17.61
C SER A 131 4.41 3.30 -18.94
N GLY A 132 3.43 2.61 -19.56
CA GLY A 132 3.60 2.01 -20.89
C GLY A 132 3.98 3.04 -21.96
N VAL A 133 3.25 4.15 -22.04
CA VAL A 133 3.55 5.27 -22.96
C VAL A 133 4.94 5.86 -22.69
N LEU A 134 5.28 6.08 -21.43
CA LEU A 134 6.56 6.67 -21.06
C LEU A 134 7.75 5.75 -21.40
N LEU A 135 7.59 4.45 -21.28
CA LEU A 135 8.60 3.49 -21.70
C LEU A 135 8.85 3.50 -23.21
N GLU A 136 7.82 3.78 -24.04
CA GLU A 136 7.96 3.91 -25.49
C GLU A 136 8.69 5.20 -25.91
N MET A 137 8.86 6.18 -25.02
CA MET A 137 9.66 7.39 -25.27
C MET A 137 11.19 7.12 -25.23
N HIS A 138 11.61 5.85 -25.24
CA HIS A 138 13.03 5.46 -25.26
C HIS A 138 13.79 6.15 -26.40
N GLY A 139 14.93 6.80 -26.06
CA GLY A 139 15.75 7.55 -27.00
C GLY A 139 15.33 9.01 -27.18
N ALA A 140 14.13 9.42 -26.78
CA ALA A 140 13.73 10.83 -26.83
C ALA A 140 14.63 11.68 -25.92
N TRP A 141 15.20 12.74 -26.46
CA TRP A 141 16.15 13.65 -25.81
C TRP A 141 17.38 12.93 -25.19
N GLY A 142 17.74 11.76 -25.71
CA GLY A 142 18.86 10.96 -25.22
C GLY A 142 18.58 10.20 -23.92
N LEU A 143 17.35 10.22 -23.43
CA LEU A 143 16.95 9.50 -22.22
C LEU A 143 16.34 8.13 -22.55
N LYS A 144 16.54 7.17 -21.64
CA LYS A 144 15.91 5.86 -21.71
C LYS A 144 14.45 5.93 -21.25
N GLY A 145 13.59 5.03 -21.72
CA GLY A 145 12.15 5.02 -21.38
C GLY A 145 11.89 4.96 -19.87
N TRP A 146 12.65 4.14 -19.11
CA TRP A 146 12.53 4.08 -17.66
C TRP A 146 12.94 5.36 -16.93
N GLN A 147 13.85 6.17 -17.54
CA GLN A 147 14.22 7.49 -16.98
C GLN A 147 13.07 8.49 -17.14
N TRP A 148 12.40 8.48 -18.29
CA TRP A 148 11.20 9.28 -18.53
C TRP A 148 10.10 8.96 -17.50
N LEU A 149 9.90 7.67 -17.20
CA LEU A 149 8.92 7.22 -16.24
C LEU A 149 9.16 7.85 -14.85
N PHE A 150 10.38 7.79 -14.32
CA PHE A 150 10.69 8.39 -13.03
C PHE A 150 10.58 9.92 -13.02
N LEU A 151 11.00 10.58 -14.11
CA LEU A 151 10.92 12.04 -14.19
C LEU A 151 9.46 12.53 -14.28
N VAL A 152 8.68 11.96 -15.19
CA VAL A 152 7.31 12.43 -15.43
C VAL A 152 6.36 12.08 -14.28
N GLU A 153 6.53 10.92 -13.65
CA GLU A 153 5.70 10.54 -12.52
C GLU A 153 6.13 11.20 -11.20
N GLY A 154 7.42 11.55 -11.03
CA GLY A 154 7.90 12.23 -9.83
C GLY A 154 7.59 13.72 -9.77
N VAL A 155 7.59 14.43 -10.92
CA VAL A 155 7.31 15.88 -10.97
C VAL A 155 5.95 16.26 -10.37
N PRO A 156 4.82 15.57 -10.65
CA PRO A 156 3.53 15.90 -10.05
C PRO A 156 3.55 15.93 -8.52
N ALA A 157 4.30 15.03 -7.87
CA ALA A 157 4.42 15.03 -6.42
C ALA A 157 5.07 16.32 -5.89
N ILE A 158 6.12 16.82 -6.58
CA ILE A 158 6.78 18.09 -6.25
C ILE A 158 5.80 19.26 -6.40
N VAL A 159 5.12 19.33 -7.55
CA VAL A 159 4.15 20.40 -7.84
C VAL A 159 3.01 20.40 -6.82
N LEU A 160 2.43 19.23 -6.57
CA LEU A 160 1.36 19.08 -5.57
C LEU A 160 1.83 19.39 -4.16
N GLY A 161 3.10 19.13 -3.83
CA GLY A 161 3.70 19.54 -2.57
C GLY A 161 3.73 21.06 -2.39
N PHE A 162 4.10 21.82 -3.41
CA PHE A 162 4.02 23.28 -3.38
C PHE A 162 2.58 23.79 -3.33
N ILE A 163 1.66 23.13 -4.05
CA ILE A 163 0.22 23.43 -3.96
C ILE A 163 -0.29 23.19 -2.54
N ALA A 164 0.10 22.07 -1.91
CA ALA A 164 -0.26 21.77 -0.53
C ALA A 164 0.22 22.84 0.45
N LEU A 165 1.46 23.36 0.29
CA LEU A 165 1.94 24.48 1.11
C LEU A 165 1.07 25.74 1.00
N LYS A 166 0.44 25.96 -0.14
CA LYS A 166 -0.37 27.16 -0.39
C LYS A 166 -1.82 27.01 0.04
N PHE A 167 -2.41 25.83 -0.15
CA PHE A 167 -3.86 25.63 -0.06
C PHE A 167 -4.32 24.80 1.14
N LEU A 168 -3.44 24.00 1.76
CA LEU A 168 -3.82 23.28 2.98
C LEU A 168 -3.78 24.20 4.18
N ASP A 169 -4.76 24.05 5.06
CA ASP A 169 -4.77 24.63 6.40
C ASP A 169 -4.53 23.53 7.44
N ASP A 170 -3.82 23.82 8.53
CA ASP A 170 -3.53 22.82 9.56
C ASP A 170 -4.76 22.40 10.35
N LYS A 171 -5.68 23.35 10.60
CA LYS A 171 -6.90 23.15 11.43
C LYS A 171 -8.03 24.03 10.93
N PRO A 172 -9.30 23.64 11.16
CA PRO A 172 -10.46 24.44 10.82
C PRO A 172 -10.43 25.86 11.39
N ALA A 173 -9.89 26.03 12.60
CA ALA A 173 -9.78 27.35 13.26
C ALA A 173 -8.99 28.39 12.43
N HIS A 174 -8.11 27.97 11.55
CA HIS A 174 -7.29 28.84 10.69
C HIS A 174 -7.84 28.95 9.25
N ALA A 175 -8.89 28.21 8.90
CA ALA A 175 -9.45 28.16 7.56
C ALA A 175 -10.18 29.46 7.22
N THR A 176 -9.66 30.22 6.27
CA THR A 176 -10.25 31.52 5.85
C THR A 176 -11.41 31.37 4.88
N TRP A 177 -11.59 30.20 4.30
CA TRP A 177 -12.65 29.85 3.36
C TRP A 177 -13.95 29.37 4.03
N LEU A 178 -13.90 29.06 5.35
CA LEU A 178 -15.08 28.78 6.18
C LEU A 178 -15.66 30.10 6.74
N THR A 179 -16.99 30.20 6.81
CA THR A 179 -17.65 31.25 7.55
C THR A 179 -17.33 31.18 9.06
N PRO A 180 -17.44 32.25 9.82
CA PRO A 180 -17.18 32.21 11.25
C PRO A 180 -18.03 31.18 12.00
N ASP A 181 -19.30 31.02 11.63
CA ASP A 181 -20.23 30.08 12.26
C ASP A 181 -19.88 28.63 11.93
N GLU A 182 -19.57 28.30 10.67
CA GLU A 182 -19.12 26.99 10.27
C GLU A 182 -17.80 26.58 10.94
N ARG A 183 -16.86 27.52 11.02
CA ARG A 183 -15.57 27.35 11.69
C ARG A 183 -15.75 27.03 13.17
N GLN A 184 -16.61 27.80 13.86
CA GLN A 184 -16.89 27.58 15.27
C GLN A 184 -17.57 26.22 15.49
N ALA A 185 -18.64 25.93 14.74
CA ALA A 185 -19.38 24.66 14.86
C ALA A 185 -18.49 23.43 14.64
N LEU A 186 -17.64 23.48 13.61
CA LEU A 186 -16.71 22.39 13.32
C LEU A 186 -15.65 22.24 14.42
N THR A 187 -15.08 23.35 14.88
CA THR A 187 -14.08 23.35 15.95
C THR A 187 -14.65 22.78 17.25
N ASP A 188 -15.86 23.19 17.64
CA ASP A 188 -16.54 22.72 18.85
C ASP A 188 -16.86 21.22 18.76
N THR A 189 -17.33 20.74 17.60
CA THR A 189 -17.61 19.32 17.37
C THR A 189 -16.35 18.46 17.52
N LEU A 190 -15.25 18.89 16.88
CA LEU A 190 -13.98 18.15 16.94
C LEU A 190 -13.34 18.24 18.35
N ALA A 191 -13.51 19.35 19.07
CA ALA A 191 -13.02 19.50 20.44
C ALA A 191 -13.77 18.55 21.39
N ALA A 192 -15.10 18.45 21.26
CA ALA A 192 -15.92 17.54 22.06
C ALA A 192 -15.53 16.07 21.82
N GLU A 193 -15.28 15.66 20.56
CA GLU A 193 -14.78 14.31 20.24
C GLU A 193 -13.38 14.06 20.81
N ALA A 194 -12.47 15.05 20.74
CA ALA A 194 -11.12 14.92 21.25
C ALA A 194 -11.10 14.74 22.77
N GLU A 195 -11.96 15.47 23.51
CA GLU A 195 -12.09 15.32 24.97
C GLU A 195 -12.63 13.95 25.34
N ALA A 196 -13.65 13.46 24.65
CA ALA A 196 -14.20 12.11 24.87
C ALA A 196 -13.15 10.99 24.61
N THR A 197 -12.17 11.24 23.74
CA THR A 197 -11.13 10.27 23.38
C THR A 197 -9.88 10.41 24.27
N ARG A 198 -9.69 11.51 24.99
CA ARG A 198 -8.50 11.84 25.78
C ARG A 198 -8.26 10.90 26.97
N GLU A 199 -9.31 10.27 27.49
CA GLU A 199 -9.22 9.26 28.56
C GLU A 199 -8.57 7.94 28.10
N ILE A 200 -8.36 7.74 26.79
CA ILE A 200 -7.72 6.56 26.23
C ILE A 200 -6.20 6.82 26.15
N GLY A 201 -5.53 6.77 27.29
CA GLY A 201 -4.09 7.05 27.40
C GLY A 201 -3.20 6.06 26.63
N TYR A 202 -2.00 6.53 26.26
CA TYR A 202 -0.91 5.74 25.65
C TYR A 202 -0.25 4.77 26.64
N ALA A 203 -1.01 3.93 27.32
CA ALA A 203 -0.44 2.93 28.20
C ALA A 203 -0.02 1.69 27.38
N GLY A 204 1.28 1.57 27.13
CA GLY A 204 1.94 0.30 26.94
C GLY A 204 2.17 -0.20 25.53
N LEU A 205 3.08 0.46 24.74
CA LEU A 205 3.69 -0.19 23.56
C LEU A 205 4.25 -1.59 23.94
N GLY A 206 4.88 -1.74 25.11
CA GLY A 206 5.39 -3.01 25.60
C GLY A 206 4.30 -4.07 25.83
N ALA A 207 3.13 -3.67 26.31
CA ALA A 207 2.00 -4.60 26.50
C ALA A 207 1.34 -5.00 25.16
N ALA A 208 1.38 -4.13 24.14
CA ALA A 208 0.89 -4.48 22.80
C ALA A 208 1.83 -5.47 22.10
N LEU A 209 3.14 -5.32 22.26
CA LEU A 209 4.17 -6.19 21.68
C LEU A 209 4.07 -7.66 22.13
N THR A 210 3.52 -7.91 23.33
CA THR A 210 3.44 -9.26 23.91
C THR A 210 2.06 -9.92 23.76
N ARG A 211 1.04 -9.21 23.23
CA ARG A 211 -0.29 -9.78 23.06
C ARG A 211 -0.35 -10.73 21.86
N PRO A 212 -0.66 -12.02 22.06
CA PRO A 212 -0.74 -12.99 20.94
C PRO A 212 -1.69 -12.57 19.82
N SER A 213 -2.80 -11.90 20.16
CA SER A 213 -3.77 -11.39 19.16
C SER A 213 -3.17 -10.32 18.27
N VAL A 214 -2.33 -9.42 18.79
CA VAL A 214 -1.66 -8.38 18.00
C VAL A 214 -0.65 -9.01 17.06
N LEU A 215 0.14 -9.96 17.55
CA LEU A 215 1.13 -10.69 16.74
C LEU A 215 0.45 -11.52 15.64
N ALA A 216 -0.66 -12.18 15.95
CA ALA A 216 -1.43 -12.93 14.96
C ALA A 216 -2.04 -12.02 13.88
N LEU A 217 -2.60 -10.86 14.25
CA LEU A 217 -3.08 -9.86 13.29
C LEU A 217 -1.94 -9.28 12.44
N GLY A 218 -0.79 -9.00 13.07
CA GLY A 218 0.40 -8.53 12.37
C GLY A 218 0.92 -9.55 11.37
N LEU A 219 0.95 -10.84 11.74
CA LEU A 219 1.35 -11.92 10.83
C LEU A 219 0.35 -12.10 9.68
N LEU A 220 -0.95 -12.04 9.96
CA LEU A 220 -1.98 -12.08 8.91
C LEU A 220 -1.77 -10.92 7.93
N TYR A 221 -1.57 -9.70 8.43
CA TYR A 221 -1.32 -8.53 7.59
C TYR A 221 -0.01 -8.65 6.80
N PHE A 222 1.05 -9.17 7.43
CA PHE A 222 2.31 -9.48 6.75
C PHE A 222 2.08 -10.40 5.54
N LEU A 223 1.35 -11.51 5.71
CA LEU A 223 1.07 -12.46 4.63
C LEU A 223 0.24 -11.84 3.50
N MET A 224 -0.74 -11.00 3.84
CA MET A 224 -1.51 -10.24 2.85
C MET A 224 -0.63 -9.28 2.05
N VAL A 225 0.27 -8.56 2.72
CA VAL A 225 1.16 -7.57 2.11
C VAL A 225 2.27 -8.24 1.29
N VAL A 226 2.74 -9.44 1.68
CA VAL A 226 3.61 -10.30 0.85
C VAL A 226 2.94 -10.58 -0.50
N GLY A 227 1.66 -10.96 -0.51
CA GLY A 227 0.90 -11.16 -1.75
C GLY A 227 0.77 -9.89 -2.57
N LEU A 228 0.38 -8.78 -1.92
CA LEU A 228 0.15 -7.49 -2.56
C LEU A 228 1.38 -6.97 -3.29
N TYR A 229 2.49 -6.79 -2.59
CA TYR A 229 3.71 -6.23 -3.18
C TYR A 229 4.58 -7.28 -3.86
N GLY A 230 4.45 -8.56 -3.46
CA GLY A 230 5.10 -9.66 -4.15
C GLY A 230 4.69 -9.75 -5.63
N ILE A 231 3.41 -9.57 -5.95
CA ILE A 231 2.98 -9.51 -7.35
C ILE A 231 2.99 -8.08 -7.90
N GLY A 232 2.71 -7.07 -7.08
CA GLY A 232 2.56 -5.68 -7.53
C GLY A 232 3.79 -5.14 -8.26
N PHE A 233 4.99 -5.44 -7.79
CA PHE A 233 6.24 -5.04 -8.46
C PHE A 233 6.63 -5.95 -9.63
N TRP A 234 6.14 -7.18 -9.66
CA TRP A 234 6.52 -8.17 -10.66
C TRP A 234 5.49 -8.37 -11.76
N MET A 235 4.24 -7.91 -11.58
CA MET A 235 3.16 -8.11 -12.55
C MET A 235 3.51 -7.62 -13.95
N PRO A 236 4.11 -6.41 -14.15
CA PRO A 236 4.52 -5.98 -15.50
C PRO A 236 5.52 -6.94 -16.14
N GLN A 237 6.47 -7.50 -15.37
CA GLN A 237 7.46 -8.44 -15.88
C GLN A 237 6.84 -9.82 -16.18
N VAL A 238 5.87 -10.28 -15.35
CA VAL A 238 5.11 -11.52 -15.63
C VAL A 238 4.35 -11.37 -16.96
N ILE A 239 3.66 -10.25 -17.16
CA ILE A 239 2.94 -9.98 -18.41
C ILE A 239 3.93 -9.78 -19.57
N GLY A 240 5.04 -9.08 -19.33
CA GLY A 240 6.10 -8.84 -20.31
C GLY A 240 6.77 -10.12 -20.84
N SER A 241 6.77 -11.21 -20.05
CA SER A 241 7.33 -12.50 -20.48
C SER A 241 6.60 -13.12 -21.67
N PHE A 242 5.41 -12.59 -22.03
CA PHE A 242 4.67 -12.99 -23.23
C PHE A 242 5.08 -12.23 -24.51
N GLY A 243 6.14 -11.41 -24.46
CA GLY A 243 6.68 -10.69 -25.62
C GLY A 243 5.83 -9.50 -26.09
N LEU A 244 5.08 -8.90 -25.19
CA LEU A 244 4.19 -7.76 -25.46
C LEU A 244 4.93 -6.43 -25.44
N ALA A 245 4.45 -5.45 -26.19
CA ALA A 245 4.96 -4.07 -26.15
C ALA A 245 4.65 -3.40 -24.80
N PRO A 246 5.48 -2.43 -24.33
CA PRO A 246 5.29 -1.74 -23.06
C PRO A 246 3.90 -1.16 -22.84
N LEU A 247 3.31 -0.56 -23.87
CA LEU A 247 1.96 0.00 -23.81
C LEU A 247 0.90 -1.09 -23.57
N GLN A 248 1.03 -2.24 -24.24
CA GLN A 248 0.14 -3.39 -24.04
C GLN A 248 0.24 -3.94 -22.62
N ILE A 249 1.49 -4.04 -22.09
CA ILE A 249 1.73 -4.46 -20.71
C ILE A 249 1.07 -3.49 -19.74
N GLY A 250 1.17 -2.18 -19.99
CA GLY A 250 0.54 -1.14 -19.19
C GLY A 250 -0.99 -1.31 -19.09
N PHE A 251 -1.67 -1.48 -20.21
CA PHE A 251 -3.12 -1.71 -20.22
C PHE A 251 -3.52 -3.05 -19.59
N LEU A 252 -2.82 -4.12 -19.88
CA LEU A 252 -3.11 -5.43 -19.30
C LEU A 252 -2.88 -5.43 -17.78
N THR A 253 -1.87 -4.73 -17.29
CA THR A 253 -1.63 -4.58 -15.85
C THR A 253 -2.76 -3.79 -15.16
N ALA A 254 -3.38 -2.84 -15.84
CA ALA A 254 -4.49 -2.05 -15.29
C ALA A 254 -5.76 -2.90 -15.03
N ILE A 255 -6.00 -3.93 -15.83
CA ILE A 255 -7.22 -4.77 -15.76
C ILE A 255 -7.41 -5.42 -14.37
N PRO A 256 -6.46 -6.16 -13.80
CA PRO A 256 -6.57 -6.75 -12.47
C PRO A 256 -6.91 -5.72 -11.39
N TYR A 257 -6.29 -4.54 -11.44
CA TYR A 257 -6.50 -3.50 -10.44
C TYR A 257 -7.84 -2.78 -10.57
N LEU A 258 -8.37 -2.67 -11.79
CA LEU A 258 -9.72 -2.15 -12.01
C LEU A 258 -10.78 -3.05 -11.36
N PHE A 259 -10.70 -4.36 -11.59
CA PHE A 259 -11.59 -5.33 -10.94
C PHE A 259 -11.38 -5.38 -9.43
N ALA A 260 -10.15 -5.25 -8.97
CA ALA A 260 -9.83 -5.22 -7.54
C ALA A 260 -10.43 -3.99 -6.85
N ALA A 261 -10.40 -2.80 -7.47
CA ALA A 261 -11.02 -1.60 -6.92
C ALA A 261 -12.53 -1.77 -6.72
N VAL A 262 -13.22 -2.34 -7.69
CA VAL A 262 -14.67 -2.62 -7.61
C VAL A 262 -14.95 -3.67 -6.55
N ALA A 263 -14.18 -4.77 -6.54
CA ALA A 263 -14.36 -5.85 -5.57
C ALA A 263 -14.13 -5.39 -4.14
N MET A 264 -13.11 -4.58 -3.88
CA MET A 264 -12.81 -4.03 -2.55
C MET A 264 -14.02 -3.28 -1.97
N VAL A 265 -14.69 -2.45 -2.78
CA VAL A 265 -15.86 -1.68 -2.35
C VAL A 265 -17.08 -2.59 -2.10
N ILE A 266 -17.40 -3.44 -3.07
CA ILE A 266 -18.58 -4.32 -2.98
C ILE A 266 -18.45 -5.32 -1.82
N TRP A 267 -17.26 -5.94 -1.71
CA TRP A 267 -17.02 -6.96 -0.68
C TRP A 267 -16.93 -6.37 0.72
N GLY A 268 -16.29 -5.19 0.85
CA GLY A 268 -16.27 -4.43 2.10
C GLY A 268 -17.67 -4.06 2.56
N ALA A 269 -18.50 -3.50 1.68
CA ALA A 269 -19.89 -3.14 1.98
C ALA A 269 -20.72 -4.38 2.38
N ARG A 270 -20.48 -5.54 1.77
CA ARG A 270 -21.12 -6.80 2.14
C ARG A 270 -20.70 -7.24 3.54
N SER A 271 -19.41 -7.21 3.85
CA SER A 271 -18.87 -7.52 5.17
C SER A 271 -19.49 -6.62 6.25
N ASP A 272 -19.64 -5.31 5.97
CA ASP A 272 -20.24 -4.35 6.89
C ASP A 272 -21.72 -4.65 7.15
N ARG A 273 -22.47 -4.99 6.11
CA ARG A 273 -23.90 -5.35 6.24
C ARG A 273 -24.17 -6.63 7.02
N THR A 274 -23.27 -7.61 6.86
CA THR A 274 -23.41 -8.91 7.53
C THR A 274 -22.83 -8.92 8.95
N GLY A 275 -21.95 -7.95 9.26
CA GLY A 275 -21.17 -7.93 10.50
C GLY A 275 -20.10 -9.03 10.57
N GLU A 276 -20.03 -9.92 9.58
CA GLU A 276 -19.13 -11.06 9.53
C GLU A 276 -17.79 -10.63 8.89
N ARG A 277 -16.67 -10.87 9.55
CA ARG A 277 -15.34 -10.45 9.08
C ARG A 277 -14.46 -11.65 8.67
N ARG A 278 -14.57 -12.73 9.40
CA ARG A 278 -13.68 -13.89 9.30
C ARG A 278 -13.73 -14.55 7.91
N TRP A 279 -14.94 -14.87 7.43
CA TRP A 279 -15.12 -15.45 6.10
C TRP A 279 -14.89 -14.43 4.99
N HIS A 280 -15.17 -13.14 5.24
CA HIS A 280 -14.90 -12.06 4.28
C HIS A 280 -13.41 -11.78 4.11
N ILE A 281 -12.54 -12.25 5.01
CA ILE A 281 -11.07 -12.25 4.84
C ILE A 281 -10.62 -13.58 4.24
N ALA A 282 -11.06 -14.70 4.81
CA ALA A 282 -10.57 -16.03 4.47
C ALA A 282 -10.87 -16.43 3.02
N LEU A 283 -12.14 -16.32 2.59
CA LEU A 283 -12.55 -16.73 1.24
C LEU A 283 -11.79 -16.00 0.12
N PRO A 284 -11.69 -14.65 0.14
CA PRO A 284 -10.93 -13.94 -0.88
C PRO A 284 -9.45 -14.30 -0.88
N LEU A 285 -8.81 -14.49 0.29
CA LEU A 285 -7.41 -14.89 0.37
C LEU A 285 -7.18 -16.31 -0.16
N LEU A 286 -8.06 -17.26 0.16
CA LEU A 286 -7.99 -18.64 -0.36
C LEU A 286 -8.25 -18.68 -1.87
N MET A 287 -9.18 -17.85 -2.37
CA MET A 287 -9.39 -17.66 -3.80
C MET A 287 -8.13 -17.10 -4.48
N ALA A 288 -7.51 -16.08 -3.89
CA ALA A 288 -6.26 -15.51 -4.41
C ALA A 288 -5.12 -16.52 -4.41
N ALA A 289 -5.01 -17.35 -3.36
CA ALA A 289 -4.04 -18.44 -3.28
C ALA A 289 -4.24 -19.47 -4.40
N ALA A 290 -5.47 -19.93 -4.59
CA ALA A 290 -5.80 -20.87 -5.67
C ALA A 290 -5.53 -20.27 -7.06
N ALA A 291 -5.81 -18.96 -7.24
CA ALA A 291 -5.57 -18.25 -8.48
C ALA A 291 -4.07 -18.07 -8.77
N PHE A 292 -3.22 -17.76 -7.77
CA PHE A 292 -1.77 -17.74 -7.96
C PHE A 292 -1.22 -19.13 -8.27
N ALA A 293 -1.70 -20.17 -7.60
CA ALA A 293 -1.32 -21.54 -7.91
C ALA A 293 -1.72 -21.93 -9.34
N TRP A 294 -2.91 -21.53 -9.79
CA TRP A 294 -3.32 -21.72 -11.18
C TRP A 294 -2.40 -20.96 -12.14
N SER A 295 -2.11 -19.68 -11.87
CA SER A 295 -1.21 -18.86 -12.69
C SER A 295 0.19 -19.48 -12.83
N ALA A 296 0.68 -20.14 -11.79
CA ALA A 296 2.01 -20.79 -11.79
C ALA A 296 2.15 -21.93 -12.84
N TYR A 297 1.03 -22.55 -13.23
CA TYR A 297 0.97 -23.62 -14.21
C TYR A 297 0.32 -23.19 -15.53
N SER A 298 -0.15 -21.95 -15.64
CA SER A 298 -0.75 -21.41 -16.87
C SER A 298 0.33 -21.10 -17.90
N GLY A 299 0.21 -21.66 -19.12
CA GLY A 299 1.11 -21.36 -20.24
C GLY A 299 0.64 -20.16 -21.08
N PRO A 300 -0.64 -20.10 -21.53
CA PRO A 300 -1.11 -19.02 -22.39
C PRO A 300 -1.42 -17.72 -21.61
N LEU A 301 -1.35 -16.57 -22.32
CA LEU A 301 -1.60 -15.23 -21.75
C LEU A 301 -2.99 -15.12 -21.11
N LEU A 302 -4.05 -15.52 -21.80
CA LEU A 302 -5.43 -15.30 -21.34
C LEU A 302 -5.74 -16.02 -20.00
N PRO A 303 -5.48 -17.33 -19.81
CA PRO A 303 -5.63 -17.98 -18.52
C PRO A 303 -4.78 -17.37 -17.41
N THR A 304 -3.54 -16.96 -17.73
CA THR A 304 -2.66 -16.27 -16.78
C THR A 304 -3.27 -14.94 -16.34
N MET A 305 -3.78 -14.12 -17.25
CA MET A 305 -4.44 -12.85 -16.94
C MET A 305 -5.70 -13.04 -16.11
N ILE A 306 -6.52 -14.05 -16.39
CA ILE A 306 -7.69 -14.38 -15.57
C ILE A 306 -7.26 -14.75 -14.15
N ALA A 307 -6.26 -15.62 -14.01
CA ALA A 307 -5.75 -16.04 -12.72
C ALA A 307 -5.15 -14.86 -11.93
N LEU A 308 -4.32 -14.02 -12.55
CA LEU A 308 -3.77 -12.82 -11.92
C LEU A 308 -4.87 -11.83 -11.51
N THR A 309 -5.91 -11.70 -12.32
CA THR A 309 -7.07 -10.85 -12.00
C THR A 309 -7.81 -11.37 -10.77
N LEU A 310 -8.11 -12.67 -10.71
CA LEU A 310 -8.75 -13.29 -9.54
C LEU A 310 -7.88 -13.20 -8.29
N ALA A 311 -6.57 -13.38 -8.41
CA ALA A 311 -5.65 -13.24 -7.30
C ALA A 311 -5.64 -11.81 -6.76
N THR A 312 -5.53 -10.80 -7.65
CA THR A 312 -5.51 -9.38 -7.29
C THR A 312 -6.82 -8.96 -6.64
N LEU A 313 -7.95 -9.35 -7.23
CA LEU A 313 -9.29 -9.13 -6.69
C LEU A 313 -9.41 -9.72 -5.28
N GLY A 314 -8.91 -10.94 -5.06
CA GLY A 314 -9.02 -11.63 -3.78
C GLY A 314 -8.27 -10.90 -2.66
N PHE A 315 -7.00 -10.59 -2.83
CA PHE A 315 -6.28 -9.94 -1.72
C PHE A 315 -6.75 -8.49 -1.49
N TYR A 316 -7.17 -7.73 -2.52
CA TYR A 316 -7.75 -6.40 -2.30
C TYR A 316 -9.12 -6.45 -1.62
N ALA A 317 -9.98 -7.40 -1.96
CA ALA A 317 -11.27 -7.59 -1.30
C ALA A 317 -11.13 -7.86 0.21
N ALA A 318 -10.08 -8.55 0.62
CA ALA A 318 -9.82 -8.87 2.03
C ALA A 318 -9.38 -7.66 2.87
N PHE A 319 -8.85 -6.57 2.27
CA PHE A 319 -8.28 -5.44 3.03
C PHE A 319 -9.30 -4.70 3.89
N GLY A 320 -10.49 -4.39 3.35
CA GLY A 320 -11.54 -3.70 4.11
C GLY A 320 -11.96 -4.49 5.36
N PRO A 321 -12.44 -5.73 5.20
CA PRO A 321 -12.77 -6.61 6.33
C PRO A 321 -11.60 -6.81 7.31
N PHE A 322 -10.37 -6.91 6.81
CA PHE A 322 -9.19 -7.07 7.67
C PHE A 322 -9.03 -5.90 8.66
N TRP A 323 -9.05 -4.65 8.19
CA TRP A 323 -8.84 -3.49 9.07
C TRP A 323 -9.94 -3.30 10.11
N SER A 324 -11.10 -3.90 9.91
CA SER A 324 -12.17 -3.94 10.92
C SER A 324 -11.85 -4.89 12.10
N LEU A 325 -11.02 -5.92 11.92
CA LEU A 325 -10.63 -6.84 13.00
C LEU A 325 -9.73 -6.20 14.07
N PRO A 326 -8.60 -5.55 13.72
CA PRO A 326 -7.76 -4.90 14.71
C PRO A 326 -8.52 -3.83 15.50
N THR A 327 -9.40 -3.05 14.87
CA THR A 327 -10.19 -2.02 15.55
C THR A 327 -11.23 -2.59 16.51
N ALA A 328 -11.75 -3.78 16.23
CA ALA A 328 -12.70 -4.47 17.12
C ALA A 328 -12.02 -5.23 18.26
N LEU A 329 -10.83 -5.81 18.02
CA LEU A 329 -10.11 -6.65 18.99
C LEU A 329 -9.17 -5.84 19.89
N LEU A 330 -8.67 -4.69 19.40
CA LEU A 330 -7.75 -3.84 20.12
C LEU A 330 -8.49 -2.63 20.68
N THR A 331 -8.96 -2.76 21.92
CA THR A 331 -9.67 -1.71 22.65
C THR A 331 -8.83 -1.18 23.81
N GLY A 332 -9.16 0.02 24.28
CA GLY A 332 -8.48 0.63 25.44
C GLY A 332 -7.11 1.23 25.12
N THR A 333 -6.31 1.43 26.18
CA THR A 333 -5.06 2.21 26.17
C THR A 333 -3.94 1.68 25.27
N GLY A 334 -4.01 0.41 24.83
CA GLY A 334 -3.01 -0.21 23.94
C GLY A 334 -3.42 -0.30 22.46
N ALA A 335 -4.62 0.12 22.11
CA ALA A 335 -5.15 -0.06 20.75
C ALA A 335 -4.30 0.63 19.68
N ALA A 336 -3.93 1.90 19.89
CA ALA A 336 -3.11 2.66 18.94
C ALA A 336 -1.73 2.02 18.73
N ALA A 337 -1.09 1.56 19.80
CA ALA A 337 0.19 0.89 19.74
C ALA A 337 0.08 -0.48 19.04
N GLY A 338 -0.99 -1.22 19.31
CA GLY A 338 -1.27 -2.48 18.64
C GLY A 338 -1.51 -2.31 17.13
N LEU A 339 -2.29 -1.30 16.74
CA LEU A 339 -2.52 -0.96 15.32
C LEU A 339 -1.23 -0.56 14.60
N ALA A 340 -0.40 0.27 15.25
CA ALA A 340 0.90 0.64 14.70
C ALA A 340 1.83 -0.56 14.50
N LEU A 341 1.86 -1.50 15.48
CA LEU A 341 2.65 -2.72 15.36
C LEU A 341 2.13 -3.61 14.22
N VAL A 342 0.83 -3.82 14.12
CA VAL A 342 0.22 -4.58 13.02
C VAL A 342 0.60 -3.98 11.66
N ASN A 343 0.53 -2.64 11.53
CA ASN A 343 0.92 -1.94 10.30
C ASN A 343 2.41 -2.12 9.98
N SER A 344 3.29 -1.96 10.98
CA SER A 344 4.74 -2.14 10.80
C SER A 344 5.10 -3.57 10.40
N MET A 345 4.47 -4.58 11.05
CA MET A 345 4.66 -5.98 10.65
C MET A 345 4.18 -6.24 9.22
N GLY A 346 3.04 -5.66 8.83
CA GLY A 346 2.57 -5.77 7.45
C GLY A 346 3.55 -5.15 6.44
N ASN A 347 4.08 -3.98 6.72
CA ASN A 347 5.06 -3.32 5.86
C ASN A 347 6.35 -4.13 5.67
N LEU A 348 6.76 -4.97 6.65
CA LEU A 348 7.85 -5.94 6.45
C LEU A 348 7.52 -6.95 5.33
N GLY A 349 6.25 -7.29 5.13
CA GLY A 349 5.80 -8.09 3.99
C GLY A 349 6.07 -7.42 2.64
N GLY A 350 6.02 -6.09 2.62
CA GLY A 350 6.39 -5.29 1.44
C GLY A 350 7.88 -5.39 1.06
N PHE A 351 8.75 -5.64 2.04
CA PHE A 351 10.15 -6.02 1.78
C PHE A 351 10.28 -7.49 1.39
N ALA A 352 9.72 -8.39 2.20
CA ALA A 352 9.92 -9.83 2.03
C ALA A 352 9.32 -10.36 0.72
N GLY A 353 8.12 -9.90 0.33
CA GLY A 353 7.42 -10.36 -0.87
C GLY A 353 8.27 -10.20 -2.14
N PRO A 354 8.60 -8.97 -2.55
CA PRO A 354 9.39 -8.73 -3.76
C PRO A 354 10.78 -9.37 -3.71
N ALA A 355 11.45 -9.34 -2.56
CA ALA A 355 12.79 -9.92 -2.40
C ALA A 355 12.78 -11.44 -2.60
N ILE A 356 11.84 -12.16 -1.98
CA ILE A 356 11.73 -13.62 -2.11
C ILE A 356 11.32 -14.00 -3.55
N VAL A 357 10.38 -13.26 -4.16
CA VAL A 357 10.00 -13.46 -5.56
C VAL A 357 11.23 -13.32 -6.47
N GLY A 358 12.07 -12.30 -6.24
CA GLY A 358 13.31 -12.10 -7.00
C GLY A 358 14.29 -13.26 -6.88
N VAL A 359 14.55 -13.72 -5.66
CA VAL A 359 15.43 -14.86 -5.39
C VAL A 359 14.90 -16.14 -6.03
N LEU A 360 13.60 -16.42 -5.89
CA LEU A 360 12.98 -17.61 -6.50
C LEU A 360 13.01 -17.55 -8.02
N LYS A 361 12.75 -16.38 -8.62
CA LYS A 361 12.85 -16.19 -10.07
C LYS A 361 14.28 -16.39 -10.57
N GLU A 362 15.29 -15.89 -9.86
CA GLU A 362 16.69 -16.09 -10.21
C GLU A 362 17.11 -17.55 -10.10
N ALA A 363 16.74 -18.24 -9.02
CA ALA A 363 17.10 -19.62 -8.76
C ALA A 363 16.43 -20.62 -9.72
N THR A 364 15.20 -20.34 -10.17
CA THR A 364 14.40 -21.28 -10.97
C THR A 364 14.28 -20.90 -12.45
N GLY A 365 14.67 -19.67 -12.81
CA GLY A 365 14.51 -19.16 -14.18
C GLY A 365 13.06 -18.82 -14.56
N SER A 366 12.05 -19.10 -13.69
CA SER A 366 10.64 -18.94 -13.99
C SER A 366 9.89 -18.25 -12.86
N PHE A 367 8.69 -17.71 -13.13
CA PHE A 367 7.83 -17.14 -12.09
C PHE A 367 7.01 -18.19 -11.32
N SER A 368 6.99 -19.45 -11.77
CA SER A 368 6.12 -20.48 -11.18
C SER A 368 6.38 -20.70 -9.69
N ALA A 369 7.64 -20.85 -9.27
CA ALA A 369 7.99 -21.01 -7.87
C ALA A 369 7.62 -19.78 -7.02
N ALA A 370 7.80 -18.59 -7.58
CA ALA A 370 7.43 -17.35 -6.92
C ALA A 370 5.91 -17.22 -6.75
N LEU A 371 5.13 -17.55 -7.77
CA LEU A 371 3.66 -17.54 -7.69
C LEU A 371 3.15 -18.60 -6.69
N LEU A 372 3.77 -19.78 -6.61
CA LEU A 372 3.45 -20.79 -5.59
C LEU A 372 3.80 -20.32 -4.17
N PHE A 373 4.91 -19.61 -4.00
CA PHE A 373 5.23 -18.97 -2.71
C PHE A 373 4.15 -17.98 -2.31
N LEU A 374 3.73 -17.08 -3.21
CA LEU A 374 2.65 -16.12 -2.95
C LEU A 374 1.31 -16.84 -2.64
N ALA A 375 1.02 -17.92 -3.38
CA ALA A 375 -0.13 -18.77 -3.11
C ALA A 375 -0.08 -19.36 -1.69
N GLY A 376 1.05 -19.91 -1.28
CA GLY A 376 1.26 -20.46 0.07
C GLY A 376 1.09 -19.41 1.17
N ALA A 377 1.65 -18.20 0.97
CA ALA A 377 1.50 -17.09 1.92
C ALA A 377 0.03 -16.70 2.10
N LEU A 378 -0.71 -16.51 1.00
CA LEU A 378 -2.12 -16.15 1.07
C LEU A 378 -3.01 -17.28 1.57
N ALA A 379 -2.70 -18.54 1.26
CA ALA A 379 -3.40 -19.70 1.81
C ALA A 379 -3.25 -19.76 3.33
N LEU A 380 -2.02 -19.58 3.83
CA LEU A 380 -1.75 -19.51 5.27
C LEU A 380 -2.52 -18.34 5.91
N GLY A 381 -2.51 -17.16 5.28
CA GLY A 381 -3.28 -16.01 5.75
C GLY A 381 -4.79 -16.29 5.80
N GLY A 382 -5.35 -16.91 4.76
CA GLY A 382 -6.76 -17.29 4.71
C GLY A 382 -7.14 -18.31 5.79
N LEU A 383 -6.31 -19.32 6.02
CA LEU A 383 -6.51 -20.31 7.10
C LEU A 383 -6.38 -19.65 8.48
N MET A 384 -5.40 -18.77 8.68
CA MET A 384 -5.26 -18.01 9.93
C MET A 384 -6.49 -17.14 10.21
N ALA A 385 -7.07 -16.51 9.19
CA ALA A 385 -8.27 -15.68 9.35
C ALA A 385 -9.44 -16.49 9.92
N LEU A 386 -9.56 -17.78 9.60
CA LEU A 386 -10.57 -18.67 10.16
C LEU A 386 -10.40 -18.98 11.66
N CYS A 387 -9.18 -18.79 12.20
CA CYS A 387 -8.89 -19.03 13.61
C CYS A 387 -9.27 -17.83 14.52
N PHE A 388 -9.50 -16.65 13.96
CA PHE A 388 -9.94 -15.51 14.77
C PHE A 388 -11.38 -15.69 15.24
N ARG A 389 -11.61 -15.44 16.54
CA ARG A 389 -12.96 -15.45 17.12
C ARG A 389 -13.63 -14.10 16.88
N GLU A 390 -14.87 -14.10 16.43
CA GLU A 390 -15.64 -12.86 16.28
C GLU A 390 -15.99 -12.25 17.64
N PRO A 391 -15.84 -10.93 17.83
CA PRO A 391 -16.29 -10.25 19.02
C PRO A 391 -17.80 -10.16 19.02
N GLY A 392 -18.49 -11.16 19.41
CA GLY A 392 -19.97 -11.19 19.42
C GLY A 392 -20.58 -12.54 19.80
N CYS A 393 -19.77 -13.60 19.77
CA CYS A 393 -20.30 -14.97 20.07
C CYS A 393 -20.36 -15.29 21.55
N GLN A 394 -20.14 -14.32 22.45
CA GLN A 394 -20.23 -14.54 23.92
C GLN A 394 -21.55 -14.12 24.55
N ALA A 395 -22.52 -13.62 23.79
CA ALA A 395 -23.81 -13.18 24.35
C ALA A 395 -24.92 -14.26 24.36
N GLY A 396 -24.60 -15.53 24.04
CA GLY A 396 -25.60 -16.60 23.89
C GLY A 396 -25.32 -17.91 24.63
N ALA A 397 -24.38 -17.94 25.57
CA ALA A 397 -24.11 -19.13 26.40
C ALA A 397 -24.00 -18.72 27.88
N GLY A 398 -25.11 -18.37 28.47
CA GLY A 398 -25.29 -18.12 29.89
C GLY A 398 -26.76 -18.31 30.25
#